data_bc6805152696d67b8b29ae2ef9d3c7c0
#
_entry.id   bc6805152696d67b8b29ae2ef9d3c7c0
#
_cell.length_a   1.000
_cell.length_b   1.000
_cell.length_c   1.000
_cell.angle_alpha   90.00
_cell.angle_beta   90.00
_cell.angle_gamma   90.00
#
_symmetry.space_group_name_H-M   'P 1'
#
loop_
_entity.id
_entity.type
_entity.pdbx_description
1 polymer ?
#
loop_
_entity_poly.entity_id
_entity_poly.type
_entity_poly.pdbx_seq_one_letter_code
_entity_poly.pdbx_strand_id
1 'polypeptide(L)'
;MLMAELPEPPTPTLSAIYASYEARQGDGFRDHLGASLIGKSCTRALWYDFRWATPARHTGRILRLFETGQLEEARLVRDLRATSATVLEVDPDTGRQFRVEAHGGHFGGSLDGVAVGLLEDPKTWHVVEFKTHSAKSFAELVGKGVALAKPQHAAQMQIYMHLTGITRALYVAVCKDTDALHIERVPADPETGERLLEKARRIIFAQHPPERISSDPAWFECRFCDHHGLCHGEDAAAITCRSCLHSTPVEGGWHCARHDRLLDPADQRRACPRHLFIPDLVPGEVTDAGDDFVAYRMRDGSPWTNDAREEEAAAC
;
A
#
# COMPACT_ATOMS: atom_id res chain seq x y z
N MET A 1 16.20 19.57 -37.55
CA MET A 1 16.87 18.27 -37.73
C MET A 1 16.89 17.61 -36.36
N LEU A 2 15.94 16.73 -36.08
CA LEU A 2 15.89 15.96 -34.83
C LEU A 2 16.99 14.90 -34.93
N MET A 3 18.03 15.01 -34.11
CA MET A 3 19.02 13.97 -33.98
C MET A 3 18.32 12.80 -33.28
N ALA A 4 18.28 11.64 -33.92
CA ALA A 4 17.86 10.40 -33.27
C ALA A 4 18.85 10.08 -32.15
N GLU A 5 18.38 10.01 -30.91
CA GLU A 5 19.19 9.47 -29.82
C GLU A 5 19.56 8.02 -30.16
N LEU A 6 20.84 7.75 -30.20
CA LEU A 6 21.34 6.37 -30.34
C LEU A 6 20.96 5.62 -29.06
N PRO A 7 20.39 4.41 -29.17
CA PRO A 7 20.12 3.60 -27.99
C PRO A 7 21.42 3.35 -27.23
N GLU A 8 21.39 3.53 -25.91
CA GLU A 8 22.54 3.21 -25.06
C GLU A 8 22.96 1.75 -25.26
N PRO A 9 24.27 1.45 -25.31
CA PRO A 9 24.72 0.08 -25.47
C PRO A 9 24.22 -0.78 -24.29
N PRO A 10 23.82 -2.03 -24.53
CA PRO A 10 23.33 -2.90 -23.47
C PRO A 10 24.42 -3.13 -22.42
N THR A 11 24.06 -2.95 -21.16
CA THR A 11 24.93 -3.22 -20.01
C THR A 11 24.47 -4.49 -19.29
N PRO A 12 24.88 -5.71 -19.73
CA PRO A 12 24.38 -6.98 -19.23
C PRO A 12 24.50 -7.11 -17.70
N THR A 13 25.60 -6.63 -17.12
CA THR A 13 25.80 -6.66 -15.67
C THR A 13 24.77 -5.80 -14.92
N LEU A 14 24.46 -4.59 -15.42
CA LEU A 14 23.43 -3.74 -14.84
C LEU A 14 22.06 -4.40 -14.92
N SER A 15 21.71 -4.96 -16.07
CA SER A 15 20.46 -5.69 -16.27
C SER A 15 20.35 -6.89 -15.32
N ALA A 16 21.43 -7.66 -15.16
CA ALA A 16 21.48 -8.80 -14.22
C ALA A 16 21.31 -8.36 -12.76
N ILE A 17 21.89 -7.23 -12.36
CA ILE A 17 21.68 -6.67 -11.02
C ILE A 17 20.20 -6.34 -10.83
N TYR A 18 19.56 -5.61 -11.73
CA TYR A 18 18.14 -5.26 -11.58
C TYR A 18 17.23 -6.49 -11.61
N ALA A 19 17.47 -7.43 -12.52
CA ALA A 19 16.75 -8.69 -12.55
C ALA A 19 16.85 -9.49 -11.24
N SER A 20 17.99 -9.44 -10.56
CA SER A 20 18.16 -10.11 -9.25
C SER A 20 17.28 -9.49 -8.15
N TYR A 21 17.00 -8.20 -8.21
CA TYR A 21 16.03 -7.55 -7.31
C TYR A 21 14.59 -7.94 -7.66
N GLU A 22 14.27 -7.94 -8.95
CA GLU A 22 12.94 -8.30 -9.44
C GLU A 22 12.58 -9.76 -9.13
N ALA A 23 13.56 -10.68 -9.24
CA ALA A 23 13.38 -12.09 -8.89
C ALA A 23 13.06 -12.35 -7.40
N ARG A 24 13.45 -11.43 -6.51
CA ARG A 24 13.17 -11.50 -5.07
C ARG A 24 11.85 -10.82 -4.68
N GLN A 25 11.19 -10.16 -5.61
CA GLN A 25 9.92 -9.50 -5.38
C GLN A 25 8.82 -10.54 -5.15
N GLY A 26 7.99 -10.33 -4.13
CA GLY A 26 6.84 -11.18 -3.86
C GLY A 26 5.73 -11.05 -4.91
N ASP A 27 4.54 -11.55 -4.61
CA ASP A 27 3.39 -11.53 -5.52
C ASP A 27 2.83 -10.11 -5.77
N GLY A 28 3.26 -9.12 -4.99
CA GLY A 28 2.83 -7.73 -5.10
C GLY A 28 1.54 -7.42 -4.34
N PHE A 29 1.05 -8.35 -3.52
CA PHE A 29 -0.16 -8.18 -2.72
C PHE A 29 0.15 -8.02 -1.23
N ARG A 30 -0.53 -7.07 -0.58
CA ARG A 30 -0.48 -6.89 0.88
C ARG A 30 -1.70 -7.52 1.53
N ASP A 31 -1.51 -8.20 2.66
CA ASP A 31 -2.60 -8.88 3.35
C ASP A 31 -3.60 -7.93 4.01
N HIS A 32 -3.20 -6.68 4.27
CA HIS A 32 -4.03 -5.64 4.87
C HIS A 32 -3.85 -4.30 4.15
N LEU A 33 -4.82 -3.41 4.30
CA LEU A 33 -4.68 -2.01 3.90
C LEU A 33 -3.65 -1.34 4.80
N GLY A 34 -2.53 -0.88 4.23
CA GLY A 34 -1.42 -0.33 4.98
C GLY A 34 -1.68 1.08 5.51
N ALA A 35 -1.34 1.33 6.77
CA ALA A 35 -1.37 2.67 7.37
C ALA A 35 -0.51 3.68 6.57
N SER A 36 0.58 3.23 5.97
CA SER A 36 1.44 4.04 5.09
C SER A 36 0.75 4.52 3.80
N LEU A 37 -0.38 3.94 3.43
CA LEU A 37 -1.12 4.28 2.22
C LEU A 37 -2.35 5.16 2.50
N ILE A 38 -2.85 5.19 3.74
CA ILE A 38 -4.15 5.80 4.07
C ILE A 38 -4.23 7.30 3.75
N GLY A 39 -3.08 7.97 3.69
CA GLY A 39 -2.96 9.37 3.30
C GLY A 39 -3.14 9.64 1.80
N LYS A 40 -3.19 8.62 0.93
CA LYS A 40 -3.50 8.80 -0.50
C LYS A 40 -4.86 9.48 -0.65
N SER A 41 -4.97 10.44 -1.57
CA SER A 41 -6.20 11.17 -1.89
C SER A 41 -7.25 10.27 -2.56
N CYS A 42 -6.83 9.41 -3.49
CA CYS A 42 -7.70 8.51 -4.22
C CYS A 42 -8.10 7.28 -3.38
N THR A 43 -9.33 7.25 -2.87
CA THR A 43 -9.88 6.11 -2.12
C THR A 43 -10.12 4.89 -2.99
N ARG A 44 -10.41 5.09 -4.29
CA ARG A 44 -10.55 4.00 -5.26
C ARG A 44 -9.25 3.22 -5.45
N ALA A 45 -8.11 3.90 -5.51
CA ALA A 45 -6.80 3.25 -5.58
C ALA A 45 -6.53 2.39 -4.33
N LEU A 46 -6.87 2.89 -3.14
CA LEU A 46 -6.76 2.13 -1.89
C LEU A 46 -7.68 0.90 -1.86
N TRP A 47 -8.86 0.99 -2.45
CA TRP A 47 -9.76 -0.14 -2.58
C TRP A 47 -9.20 -1.19 -3.54
N TYR A 48 -8.60 -0.79 -4.66
CA TYR A 48 -7.92 -1.70 -5.58
C TYR A 48 -6.72 -2.40 -4.92
N ASP A 49 -5.90 -1.65 -4.15
CA ASP A 49 -4.82 -2.21 -3.34
C ASP A 49 -5.36 -3.28 -2.37
N PHE A 50 -6.43 -2.99 -1.64
CA PHE A 50 -7.02 -3.89 -0.66
C PHE A 50 -7.69 -5.12 -1.29
N ARG A 51 -8.34 -4.95 -2.43
CA ARG A 51 -9.00 -6.02 -3.21
C ARG A 51 -8.04 -6.82 -4.10
N TRP A 52 -6.74 -6.51 -4.05
CA TRP A 52 -5.74 -7.18 -4.88
C TRP A 52 -6.09 -7.13 -6.38
N ALA A 53 -6.69 -6.04 -6.81
CA ALA A 53 -7.13 -5.89 -8.19
C ALA A 53 -5.96 -5.76 -9.18
N THR A 54 -4.84 -5.17 -8.73
CA THR A 54 -3.60 -5.04 -9.51
C THR A 54 -2.40 -5.35 -8.61
N PRO A 55 -1.52 -6.28 -8.97
CA PRO A 55 -0.32 -6.55 -8.20
C PRO A 55 0.66 -5.38 -8.30
N ALA A 56 1.22 -4.94 -7.16
CA ALA A 56 2.30 -3.96 -7.17
C ALA A 56 3.57 -4.59 -7.77
N ARG A 57 4.09 -4.00 -8.85
CA ARG A 57 5.31 -4.44 -9.51
C ARG A 57 6.29 -3.28 -9.63
N HIS A 58 7.49 -3.50 -9.18
CA HIS A 58 8.53 -2.49 -9.18
C HIS A 58 9.73 -2.95 -9.99
N THR A 59 10.35 -2.03 -10.71
CA THR A 59 11.62 -2.31 -11.41
C THR A 59 12.75 -2.50 -10.42
N GLY A 60 13.78 -3.26 -10.80
CA GLY A 60 14.93 -3.51 -9.95
C GLY A 60 15.60 -2.24 -9.43
N ARG A 61 15.58 -1.15 -10.21
CA ARG A 61 16.04 0.16 -9.75
C ARG A 61 15.22 0.71 -8.58
N ILE A 62 13.90 0.58 -8.63
CA ILE A 62 13.00 1.05 -7.55
C ILE A 62 13.16 0.17 -6.31
N LEU A 63 13.29 -1.14 -6.47
CA LEU A 63 13.54 -2.07 -5.35
C LEU A 63 14.86 -1.75 -4.64
N ARG A 64 15.92 -1.41 -5.39
CA ARG A 64 17.18 -0.91 -4.80
C ARG A 64 16.97 0.39 -4.02
N LEU A 65 16.10 1.27 -4.52
CA LEU A 65 15.79 2.52 -3.81
C LEU A 65 15.09 2.24 -2.47
N PHE A 66 14.20 1.23 -2.41
CA PHE A 66 13.57 0.80 -1.16
C PHE A 66 14.60 0.22 -0.18
N GLU A 67 15.52 -0.62 -0.67
CA GLU A 67 16.62 -1.14 0.15
C GLU A 67 17.49 -0.02 0.74
N THR A 68 17.79 1.04 -0.03
CA THR A 68 18.49 2.21 0.49
C THR A 68 17.75 2.82 1.70
N GLY A 69 16.41 2.91 1.64
CA GLY A 69 15.61 3.39 2.77
C GLY A 69 15.79 2.49 4.01
N GLN A 70 15.68 1.17 3.84
CA GLN A 70 15.83 0.20 4.93
C GLN A 70 17.23 0.23 5.57
N LEU A 71 18.29 0.41 4.77
CA LEU A 71 19.67 0.53 5.29
C LEU A 71 19.87 1.82 6.10
N GLU A 72 19.19 2.91 5.71
CA GLU A 72 19.26 4.18 6.45
C GLU A 72 18.51 4.14 7.78
N GLU A 73 17.46 3.35 7.93
CA GLU A 73 16.72 3.20 9.20
C GLU A 73 17.68 2.79 10.34
N ALA A 74 18.49 1.76 10.14
CA ALA A 74 19.46 1.30 11.15
C ALA A 74 20.51 2.38 11.49
N ARG A 75 20.88 3.22 10.53
CA ARG A 75 21.79 4.34 10.74
C ARG A 75 21.15 5.43 11.58
N LEU A 76 19.92 5.81 11.27
CA LEU A 76 19.17 6.83 11.99
C LEU A 76 18.85 6.41 13.43
N VAL A 77 18.54 5.12 13.66
CA VAL A 77 18.39 4.56 15.01
C VAL A 77 19.69 4.73 15.82
N ARG A 78 20.84 4.39 15.25
CA ARG A 78 22.15 4.55 15.89
C ARG A 78 22.45 6.02 16.20
N ASP A 79 22.12 6.92 15.28
CA ASP A 79 22.35 8.36 15.45
C ASP A 79 21.48 8.93 16.59
N LEU A 80 20.21 8.53 16.69
CA LEU A 80 19.35 8.90 17.81
C LEU A 80 19.86 8.34 19.14
N ARG A 81 20.29 7.08 19.19
CA ARG A 81 20.89 6.47 20.39
C ARG A 81 22.18 7.18 20.84
N ALA A 82 22.94 7.77 19.92
CA ALA A 82 24.12 8.55 20.24
C ALA A 82 23.80 9.86 20.98
N THR A 83 22.57 10.34 20.94
CA THR A 83 22.09 11.51 21.73
C THR A 83 21.61 11.14 23.13
N SER A 84 21.81 9.90 23.57
CA SER A 84 21.30 9.32 24.82
C SER A 84 19.78 9.03 24.82
N ALA A 85 19.11 9.12 23.69
CA ALA A 85 17.73 8.69 23.58
C ALA A 85 17.63 7.16 23.61
N THR A 86 16.61 6.64 24.29
CA THR A 86 16.23 5.23 24.21
C THR A 86 15.35 5.06 22.96
N VAL A 87 15.78 4.22 22.04
CA VAL A 87 15.03 3.88 20.81
C VAL A 87 14.79 2.37 20.80
N LEU A 88 13.51 1.98 20.75
CA LEU A 88 13.08 0.59 20.65
C LEU A 88 12.53 0.35 19.24
N GLU A 89 13.16 -0.55 18.49
CA GLU A 89 12.73 -0.99 17.16
C GLU A 89 11.76 -2.18 17.24
N VAL A 90 11.86 -2.91 18.35
CA VAL A 90 11.04 -4.06 18.64
C VAL A 90 10.48 -3.96 20.05
N ASP A 91 9.32 -4.55 20.26
CA ASP A 91 8.72 -4.71 21.56
C ASP A 91 9.62 -5.63 22.43
N PRO A 92 10.11 -5.15 23.56
CA PRO A 92 11.02 -5.93 24.41
C PRO A 92 10.40 -7.19 24.98
N ASP A 93 9.07 -7.25 25.13
CA ASP A 93 8.38 -8.41 25.69
C ASP A 93 8.18 -9.52 24.64
N THR A 94 7.99 -9.17 23.39
CA THR A 94 7.72 -10.13 22.31
C THR A 94 8.88 -10.35 21.35
N GLY A 95 9.86 -9.45 21.33
CA GLY A 95 10.96 -9.42 20.36
C GLY A 95 10.53 -9.13 18.91
N ARG A 96 9.27 -8.71 18.69
CA ARG A 96 8.71 -8.43 17.37
C ARG A 96 8.63 -6.92 17.13
N GLN A 97 8.68 -6.53 15.87
CA GLN A 97 8.45 -5.14 15.48
C GLN A 97 7.08 -4.67 16.00
N PHE A 98 7.03 -3.43 16.53
CA PHE A 98 5.78 -2.81 16.94
C PHE A 98 4.81 -2.75 15.77
N ARG A 99 3.57 -3.17 16.00
CA ARG A 99 2.53 -3.23 15.01
C ARG A 99 1.22 -2.69 15.56
N VAL A 100 0.47 -2.01 14.72
CA VAL A 100 -0.90 -1.59 15.02
C VAL A 100 -1.85 -2.26 14.03
N GLU A 101 -3.05 -2.59 14.54
CA GLU A 101 -4.11 -3.24 13.76
C GLU A 101 -5.47 -2.63 14.11
N ALA A 102 -6.37 -2.64 13.14
CA ALA A 102 -7.75 -2.25 13.29
C ALA A 102 -8.64 -2.99 12.27
N HIS A 103 -9.96 -2.86 12.44
CA HIS A 103 -10.96 -3.42 11.53
C HIS A 103 -10.75 -4.92 11.27
N GLY A 104 -10.58 -5.70 12.36
CA GLY A 104 -10.42 -7.15 12.26
C GLY A 104 -9.13 -7.60 11.58
N GLY A 105 -8.04 -6.84 11.72
CA GLY A 105 -6.75 -7.13 11.08
C GLY A 105 -6.64 -6.69 9.62
N HIS A 106 -7.72 -6.12 9.04
CA HIS A 106 -7.73 -5.65 7.66
C HIS A 106 -7.04 -4.30 7.44
N PHE A 107 -6.76 -3.56 8.50
CA PHE A 107 -5.99 -2.31 8.48
C PHE A 107 -4.86 -2.39 9.47
N GLY A 108 -3.69 -1.86 9.14
CA GLY A 108 -2.58 -1.83 10.08
C GLY A 108 -1.25 -1.38 9.47
N GLY A 109 -0.21 -1.50 10.28
CA GLY A 109 1.16 -1.20 9.86
C GLY A 109 2.14 -1.45 10.98
N SER A 110 3.42 -1.53 10.61
CA SER A 110 4.53 -1.63 11.55
C SER A 110 5.16 -0.26 11.74
N LEU A 111 5.53 0.05 12.97
CA LEU A 111 6.26 1.26 13.32
C LEU A 111 7.75 1.02 13.07
N ASP A 112 8.48 2.06 12.63
CA ASP A 112 9.93 1.99 12.54
C ASP A 112 10.56 1.93 13.95
N GLY A 113 9.84 2.45 14.96
CA GLY A 113 10.20 2.33 16.36
C GLY A 113 9.43 3.28 17.27
N VAL A 114 9.79 3.26 18.54
CA VAL A 114 9.37 4.25 19.54
C VAL A 114 10.60 4.80 20.28
N ALA A 115 10.58 6.08 20.67
CA ALA A 115 11.70 6.72 21.34
C ALA A 115 11.26 7.54 22.56
N VAL A 116 12.10 7.58 23.57
CA VAL A 116 12.01 8.46 24.74
C VAL A 116 13.38 9.00 25.10
N GLY A 117 13.46 10.10 25.85
CA GLY A 117 14.75 10.73 26.21
C GLY A 117 15.25 11.70 25.14
N LEU A 118 14.38 12.17 24.24
CA LEU A 118 14.74 13.24 23.29
C LEU A 118 15.05 14.53 24.05
N LEU A 119 16.05 15.29 23.58
CA LEU A 119 16.54 16.50 24.28
C LEU A 119 15.44 17.56 24.42
N GLU A 120 14.56 17.69 23.45
CA GLU A 120 13.44 18.65 23.43
C GLU A 120 12.28 18.22 24.34
N ASP A 121 12.16 16.92 24.62
CA ASP A 121 11.06 16.36 25.43
C ASP A 121 11.45 14.99 26.03
N PRO A 122 12.27 14.98 27.08
CA PRO A 122 12.92 13.77 27.57
C PRO A 122 12.00 12.78 28.28
N LYS A 123 10.75 13.18 28.60
CA LYS A 123 9.84 12.35 29.39
C LYS A 123 8.72 11.74 28.55
N THR A 124 8.54 12.19 27.31
CA THR A 124 7.43 11.75 26.45
C THR A 124 7.89 10.70 25.46
N TRP A 125 7.13 9.63 25.34
CA TRP A 125 7.31 8.64 24.26
C TRP A 125 6.86 9.23 22.92
N HIS A 126 7.63 8.93 21.86
CA HIS A 126 7.35 9.32 20.50
C HIS A 126 7.27 8.08 19.61
N VAL A 127 6.28 8.00 18.74
CA VAL A 127 6.37 7.13 17.55
C VAL A 127 7.49 7.68 16.67
N VAL A 128 8.35 6.82 16.14
CA VAL A 128 9.40 7.25 15.22
C VAL A 128 9.05 6.85 13.80
N GLU A 129 9.28 7.75 12.86
CA GLU A 129 9.10 7.54 11.42
C GLU A 129 10.34 8.02 10.67
N PHE A 130 11.04 7.10 10.01
CA PHE A 130 12.26 7.36 9.25
C PHE A 130 11.98 7.46 7.76
N LYS A 131 12.55 8.45 7.09
CA LYS A 131 12.38 8.62 5.64
C LYS A 131 13.63 9.12 4.94
N THR A 132 13.85 8.61 3.73
CA THR A 132 14.90 9.10 2.83
C THR A 132 14.29 9.99 1.73
N HIS A 133 14.94 11.09 1.41
CA HIS A 133 14.49 12.04 0.40
C HIS A 133 15.58 12.39 -0.62
N SER A 134 15.17 12.68 -1.87
CA SER A 134 16.03 13.40 -2.81
C SER A 134 16.20 14.86 -2.38
N ALA A 135 17.23 15.54 -2.86
CA ALA A 135 17.49 16.95 -2.51
C ALA A 135 16.27 17.85 -2.73
N LYS A 136 15.56 17.70 -3.85
CA LYS A 136 14.33 18.48 -4.13
C LYS A 136 13.23 18.20 -3.11
N SER A 137 12.97 16.93 -2.82
CA SER A 137 11.95 16.51 -1.86
C SER A 137 12.30 16.91 -0.43
N PHE A 138 13.57 16.89 -0.08
CA PHE A 138 14.09 17.30 1.22
C PHE A 138 13.99 18.82 1.43
N ALA A 139 14.36 19.61 0.42
CA ALA A 139 14.23 21.08 0.49
C ALA A 139 12.74 21.50 0.65
N GLU A 140 11.82 20.82 -0.02
CA GLU A 140 10.39 21.06 0.18
C GLU A 140 9.94 20.73 1.60
N LEU A 141 10.40 19.59 2.16
CA LEU A 141 10.11 19.17 3.52
C LEU A 141 10.61 20.22 4.54
N VAL A 142 11.86 20.63 4.43
CA VAL A 142 12.46 21.64 5.33
C VAL A 142 11.71 22.98 5.27
N GLY A 143 11.26 23.38 4.06
CA GLY A 143 10.57 24.65 3.85
C GLY A 143 9.12 24.69 4.30
N LYS A 144 8.39 23.55 4.26
CA LYS A 144 6.95 23.49 4.49
C LYS A 144 6.55 22.66 5.71
N GLY A 145 7.45 21.86 6.28
CA GLY A 145 7.16 20.85 7.28
C GLY A 145 6.45 19.61 6.73
N VAL A 146 6.42 18.54 7.52
CA VAL A 146 5.94 17.21 7.10
C VAL A 146 4.45 17.23 6.74
N ALA A 147 3.63 17.95 7.47
CA ALA A 147 2.18 17.99 7.25
C ALA A 147 1.80 18.49 5.85
N LEU A 148 2.49 19.52 5.34
CA LEU A 148 2.22 20.10 4.04
C LEU A 148 3.03 19.45 2.91
N ALA A 149 4.30 19.15 3.17
CA ALA A 149 5.18 18.58 2.15
C ALA A 149 4.95 17.09 1.93
N LYS A 150 4.54 16.34 2.97
CA LYS A 150 4.40 14.87 2.95
C LYS A 150 3.11 14.44 3.68
N PRO A 151 1.93 14.83 3.20
CA PRO A 151 0.66 14.56 3.88
C PRO A 151 0.39 13.07 4.10
N GLN A 152 0.94 12.20 3.26
CA GLN A 152 0.82 10.75 3.41
C GLN A 152 1.64 10.23 4.61
N HIS A 153 2.85 10.75 4.83
CA HIS A 153 3.65 10.41 6.03
C HIS A 153 3.01 10.98 7.30
N ALA A 154 2.48 12.21 7.23
CA ALA A 154 1.74 12.80 8.34
C ALA A 154 0.53 11.94 8.72
N ALA A 155 -0.26 11.48 7.74
CA ALA A 155 -1.39 10.59 7.95
C ALA A 155 -0.97 9.25 8.59
N GLN A 156 0.13 8.67 8.15
CA GLN A 156 0.69 7.44 8.73
C GLN A 156 1.02 7.63 10.21
N MET A 157 1.72 8.71 10.57
CA MET A 157 2.04 9.02 11.96
C MET A 157 0.80 9.27 12.81
N GLN A 158 -0.22 9.96 12.29
CA GLN A 158 -1.47 10.19 13.01
C GLN A 158 -2.20 8.88 13.32
N ILE A 159 -2.23 7.92 12.38
CA ILE A 159 -2.78 6.59 12.64
C ILE A 159 -1.98 5.84 13.70
N TYR A 160 -0.66 5.87 13.62
CA TYR A 160 0.17 5.20 14.62
C TYR A 160 -0.03 5.79 16.02
N MET A 161 -0.06 7.10 16.14
CA MET A 161 -0.33 7.78 17.42
C MET A 161 -1.74 7.45 17.94
N HIS A 162 -2.75 7.46 17.05
CA HIS A 162 -4.13 7.17 17.42
C HIS A 162 -4.29 5.75 17.96
N LEU A 163 -3.70 4.75 17.29
CA LEU A 163 -3.83 3.35 17.67
C LEU A 163 -2.93 2.91 18.84
N THR A 164 -1.82 3.61 19.07
CA THR A 164 -0.91 3.31 20.20
C THR A 164 -1.24 4.12 21.46
N GLY A 165 -1.97 5.22 21.33
CA GLY A 165 -2.17 6.20 22.42
C GLY A 165 -0.94 7.09 22.69
N ILE A 166 0.15 6.95 21.94
CA ILE A 166 1.32 7.84 22.03
C ILE A 166 0.94 9.19 21.40
N THR A 167 1.19 10.27 22.12
CA THR A 167 0.69 11.61 21.75
C THR A 167 1.65 12.43 20.91
N ARG A 168 2.81 11.89 20.57
CA ARG A 168 3.86 12.55 19.77
C ARG A 168 4.46 11.59 18.76
N ALA A 169 4.84 12.12 17.61
CA ALA A 169 5.71 11.42 16.67
C ALA A 169 6.99 12.23 16.43
N LEU A 170 8.07 11.53 16.16
CA LEU A 170 9.34 12.05 15.70
C LEU A 170 9.54 11.63 14.25
N TYR A 171 9.45 12.60 13.37
CA TYR A 171 9.79 12.40 11.96
C TYR A 171 11.26 12.72 11.74
N VAL A 172 12.01 11.75 11.26
CA VAL A 172 13.44 11.89 10.99
C VAL A 172 13.70 11.61 9.51
N ALA A 173 14.18 12.59 8.81
CA ALA A 173 14.43 12.51 7.38
C ALA A 173 15.91 12.71 7.06
N VAL A 174 16.44 11.91 6.14
CA VAL A 174 17.78 12.10 5.57
C VAL A 174 17.69 12.44 4.09
N CYS A 175 18.46 13.43 3.67
CA CYS A 175 18.68 13.73 2.26
C CYS A 175 19.77 12.80 1.71
N LYS A 176 19.40 11.81 0.90
CA LYS A 176 20.36 10.85 0.33
C LYS A 176 21.38 11.43 -0.64
N ASP A 177 21.20 12.71 -1.06
CA ASP A 177 22.12 13.38 -1.99
C ASP A 177 23.16 14.22 -1.26
N THR A 178 22.90 14.63 0.02
CA THR A 178 23.77 15.51 0.80
C THR A 178 24.04 15.02 2.21
N ASP A 179 23.39 13.93 2.63
CA ASP A 179 23.48 13.38 3.98
C ASP A 179 22.96 14.31 5.10
N ALA A 180 22.31 15.41 4.74
CA ALA A 180 21.70 16.33 5.70
C ALA A 180 20.49 15.70 6.38
N LEU A 181 20.30 15.98 7.68
CA LEU A 181 19.18 15.53 8.48
C LEU A 181 18.15 16.64 8.68
N HIS A 182 16.90 16.25 8.75
CA HIS A 182 15.77 17.06 9.21
C HIS A 182 14.98 16.30 10.24
N ILE A 183 14.67 16.93 11.36
CA ILE A 183 13.88 16.33 12.45
C ILE A 183 12.71 17.25 12.73
N GLU A 184 11.50 16.64 12.82
CA GLU A 184 10.27 17.36 13.14
C GLU A 184 9.45 16.56 14.15
N ARG A 185 9.01 17.24 15.23
CA ARG A 185 8.09 16.65 16.21
C ARG A 185 6.66 16.96 15.82
N VAL A 186 5.86 15.93 15.68
CA VAL A 186 4.45 16.03 15.25
C VAL A 186 3.54 15.68 16.43
N PRO A 187 2.65 16.58 16.85
CA PRO A 187 1.65 16.25 17.86
C PRO A 187 0.55 15.37 17.30
N ALA A 188 -0.05 14.55 18.15
CA ALA A 188 -1.25 13.81 17.78
C ALA A 188 -2.43 14.78 17.57
N ASP A 189 -3.18 14.50 16.52
CA ASP A 189 -4.48 15.10 16.24
C ASP A 189 -5.53 13.97 16.28
N PRO A 190 -6.25 13.81 17.39
CA PRO A 190 -7.22 12.73 17.56
C PRO A 190 -8.33 12.73 16.50
N GLU A 191 -8.80 13.91 16.08
CA GLU A 191 -9.86 14.04 15.06
C GLU A 191 -9.35 13.54 13.69
N THR A 192 -8.11 13.88 13.33
CA THR A 192 -7.50 13.38 12.12
C THR A 192 -7.26 11.86 12.20
N GLY A 193 -6.80 11.35 13.35
CA GLY A 193 -6.63 9.91 13.58
C GLY A 193 -7.94 9.14 13.38
N GLU A 194 -9.02 9.58 14.02
CA GLU A 194 -10.35 8.98 13.92
C GLU A 194 -10.89 9.05 12.47
N ARG A 195 -10.78 10.19 11.81
CA ARG A 195 -11.21 10.38 10.42
C ARG A 195 -10.48 9.46 9.45
N LEU A 196 -9.18 9.24 9.65
CA LEU A 196 -8.38 8.33 8.83
C LEU A 196 -8.74 6.87 9.10
N LEU A 197 -8.99 6.51 10.35
CA LEU A 197 -9.44 5.18 10.72
C LEU A 197 -10.83 4.87 10.12
N GLU A 198 -11.75 5.81 10.17
CA GLU A 198 -13.06 5.70 9.53
C GLU A 198 -12.96 5.64 7.99
N LYS A 199 -12.00 6.37 7.40
CA LYS A 199 -11.69 6.24 5.97
C LYS A 199 -11.26 4.81 5.62
N ALA A 200 -10.37 4.21 6.42
CA ALA A 200 -9.95 2.82 6.23
C ALA A 200 -11.15 1.86 6.33
N ARG A 201 -12.01 2.01 7.34
CA ARG A 201 -13.22 1.20 7.52
C ARG A 201 -14.11 1.24 6.29
N ARG A 202 -14.40 2.44 5.77
CA ARG A 202 -15.25 2.60 4.57
C ARG A 202 -14.66 1.94 3.34
N ILE A 203 -13.35 2.00 3.14
CA ILE A 203 -12.67 1.36 2.01
C ILE A 203 -12.74 -0.17 2.14
N ILE A 204 -12.42 -0.71 3.32
CA ILE A 204 -12.36 -2.15 3.58
C ILE A 204 -13.71 -2.81 3.34
N PHE A 205 -14.78 -2.22 3.88
CA PHE A 205 -16.11 -2.82 3.81
C PHE A 205 -16.94 -2.36 2.61
N ALA A 206 -16.36 -1.56 1.70
CA ALA A 206 -17.03 -1.19 0.45
C ALA A 206 -17.13 -2.41 -0.47
N GLN A 207 -18.35 -2.71 -0.92
CA GLN A 207 -18.61 -3.75 -1.92
C GLN A 207 -18.23 -3.29 -3.33
N HIS A 208 -18.35 -1.99 -3.59
CA HIS A 208 -18.03 -1.35 -4.87
C HIS A 208 -16.85 -0.38 -4.69
N PRO A 209 -16.03 -0.19 -5.73
CA PRO A 209 -14.94 0.78 -5.66
C PRO A 209 -15.49 2.20 -5.48
N PRO A 210 -14.90 3.00 -4.59
CA PRO A 210 -15.25 4.41 -4.46
C PRO A 210 -15.13 5.17 -5.80
N GLU A 211 -15.71 6.37 -5.84
CA GLU A 211 -15.62 7.26 -7.00
C GLU A 211 -14.16 7.52 -7.42
N ARG A 212 -13.95 7.73 -8.73
CA ARG A 212 -12.65 8.17 -9.23
C ARG A 212 -12.33 9.57 -8.71
N ILE A 213 -11.06 9.82 -8.40
CA ILE A 213 -10.60 11.17 -8.05
C ILE A 213 -10.72 12.15 -9.24
N SER A 214 -10.63 11.62 -10.46
CA SER A 214 -10.84 12.36 -11.71
C SER A 214 -11.35 11.42 -12.79
N SER A 215 -12.18 11.93 -13.70
CA SER A 215 -12.55 11.23 -14.94
C SER A 215 -11.49 11.39 -16.03
N ASP A 216 -10.58 12.37 -15.90
CA ASP A 216 -9.49 12.60 -16.84
C ASP A 216 -8.32 11.63 -16.52
N PRO A 217 -7.98 10.70 -17.43
CA PRO A 217 -6.86 9.78 -17.25
C PRO A 217 -5.49 10.48 -17.20
N ALA A 218 -5.38 11.70 -17.75
CA ALA A 218 -4.17 12.50 -17.72
C ALA A 218 -3.99 13.30 -16.42
N TRP A 219 -4.99 13.29 -15.53
CA TRP A 219 -4.88 13.90 -14.21
C TRP A 219 -3.63 13.40 -13.49
N PHE A 220 -2.89 14.31 -12.84
CA PHE A 220 -1.56 14.00 -12.28
C PHE A 220 -1.54 12.72 -11.43
N GLU A 221 -2.47 12.56 -10.48
CA GLU A 221 -2.49 11.39 -9.61
C GLU A 221 -2.95 10.13 -10.35
N CYS A 222 -3.81 10.23 -11.36
CA CYS A 222 -4.23 9.10 -12.17
C CYS A 222 -3.10 8.61 -13.09
N ARG A 223 -2.38 9.53 -13.73
CA ARG A 223 -1.30 9.22 -14.67
C ARG A 223 -0.18 8.38 -14.06
N PHE A 224 0.10 8.58 -12.77
CA PHE A 224 1.16 7.86 -12.05
C PHE A 224 0.61 6.80 -11.08
N CYS A 225 -0.66 6.42 -11.22
CA CYS A 225 -1.31 5.41 -10.40
C CYS A 225 -1.01 4.00 -10.93
N ASP A 226 -0.63 3.08 -10.05
CA ASP A 226 -0.38 1.67 -10.40
C ASP A 226 -1.63 0.98 -10.97
N HIS A 227 -2.82 1.52 -10.67
CA HIS A 227 -4.11 1.02 -11.16
C HIS A 227 -4.63 1.76 -12.40
N HIS A 228 -3.79 2.57 -13.07
CA HIS A 228 -4.24 3.41 -14.19
C HIS A 228 -4.90 2.57 -15.30
N GLY A 229 -4.25 1.48 -15.71
CA GLY A 229 -4.75 0.61 -16.77
C GLY A 229 -6.08 -0.06 -16.45
N LEU A 230 -6.29 -0.48 -15.18
CA LEU A 230 -7.56 -1.02 -14.71
C LEU A 230 -8.63 0.09 -14.57
N CYS A 231 -8.26 1.26 -14.05
CA CYS A 231 -9.23 2.32 -13.75
C CYS A 231 -9.69 3.07 -15.00
N HIS A 232 -8.79 3.40 -15.91
CA HIS A 232 -9.03 4.24 -17.10
C HIS A 232 -8.83 3.49 -18.42
N GLY A 233 -8.11 2.37 -18.42
CA GLY A 233 -7.83 1.54 -19.57
C GLY A 233 -8.73 0.31 -19.66
N GLU A 234 -8.17 -0.74 -20.24
CA GLU A 234 -8.82 -2.03 -20.50
C GLU A 234 -8.08 -3.20 -19.82
N ASP A 235 -7.17 -2.90 -18.87
CA ASP A 235 -6.47 -3.95 -18.17
C ASP A 235 -7.45 -4.81 -17.36
N ALA A 236 -7.22 -6.11 -17.37
CA ALA A 236 -7.98 -7.03 -16.53
C ALA A 236 -7.49 -6.98 -15.08
N ALA A 237 -8.41 -7.11 -14.15
CA ALA A 237 -8.06 -7.30 -12.75
C ALA A 237 -7.39 -8.66 -12.52
N ALA A 238 -6.57 -8.77 -11.49
CA ALA A 238 -5.99 -10.04 -11.09
C ALA A 238 -7.06 -11.00 -10.58
N ILE A 239 -6.94 -12.27 -10.95
CA ILE A 239 -7.86 -13.35 -10.51
C ILE A 239 -7.39 -13.80 -9.12
N THR A 240 -8.07 -13.31 -8.09
CA THR A 240 -7.84 -13.64 -6.68
C THR A 240 -9.17 -13.77 -5.97
N CYS A 241 -9.23 -14.42 -4.80
CA CYS A 241 -10.49 -14.41 -4.05
C CYS A 241 -10.93 -13.00 -3.65
N ARG A 242 -10.00 -12.04 -3.47
CA ARG A 242 -10.36 -10.67 -3.09
C ARG A 242 -10.98 -9.86 -4.23
N SER A 243 -10.73 -10.22 -5.48
CA SER A 243 -11.40 -9.66 -6.66
C SER A 243 -12.70 -10.38 -7.02
N CYS A 244 -13.06 -11.43 -6.26
CA CYS A 244 -14.27 -12.22 -6.46
C CYS A 244 -15.50 -11.60 -5.76
N LEU A 245 -16.63 -11.58 -6.42
CA LEU A 245 -17.90 -11.05 -5.89
C LEU A 245 -18.44 -11.86 -4.68
N HIS A 246 -18.02 -13.11 -4.52
CA HIS A 246 -18.43 -13.97 -3.40
C HIS A 246 -17.56 -13.79 -2.15
N SER A 247 -16.52 -12.96 -2.19
CA SER A 247 -15.57 -12.80 -1.10
C SER A 247 -15.76 -11.47 -0.37
N THR A 248 -15.93 -11.56 0.95
CA THR A 248 -16.10 -10.40 1.83
C THR A 248 -15.12 -10.42 2.98
N PRO A 249 -14.57 -9.25 3.41
CA PRO A 249 -13.77 -9.16 4.60
C PRO A 249 -14.67 -9.37 5.85
N VAL A 250 -14.19 -10.18 6.77
CA VAL A 250 -14.82 -10.44 8.09
C VAL A 250 -13.79 -10.30 9.19
N GLU A 251 -14.19 -10.33 10.44
CA GLU A 251 -13.26 -10.32 11.57
C GLU A 251 -12.21 -11.43 11.42
N GLY A 252 -10.94 -11.08 11.43
CA GLY A 252 -9.81 -12.00 11.34
C GLY A 252 -9.55 -12.62 9.96
N GLY A 253 -10.27 -12.25 8.89
CA GLY A 253 -10.03 -12.87 7.58
C GLY A 253 -11.04 -12.53 6.49
N TRP A 254 -11.15 -13.43 5.54
CA TRP A 254 -12.05 -13.31 4.40
C TRP A 254 -13.00 -14.50 4.33
N HIS A 255 -14.28 -14.24 4.12
CA HIS A 255 -15.29 -15.27 3.98
C HIS A 255 -15.73 -15.40 2.51
N CYS A 256 -15.84 -16.64 2.03
CA CYS A 256 -16.39 -16.95 0.72
C CYS A 256 -17.85 -17.41 0.86
N ALA A 257 -18.80 -16.61 0.40
CA ALA A 257 -20.22 -16.96 0.45
C ALA A 257 -20.56 -18.17 -0.45
N ARG A 258 -19.80 -18.39 -1.53
CA ARG A 258 -20.04 -19.51 -2.44
C ARG A 258 -19.70 -20.87 -1.83
N HIS A 259 -18.64 -20.94 -1.03
CA HIS A 259 -18.19 -22.17 -0.37
C HIS A 259 -18.52 -22.19 1.11
N ASP A 260 -19.17 -21.15 1.62
CA ASP A 260 -19.53 -20.93 3.02
C ASP A 260 -18.38 -21.24 3.99
N ARG A 261 -17.20 -20.64 3.73
CA ARG A 261 -16.01 -20.86 4.55
C ARG A 261 -15.08 -19.66 4.63
N LEU A 262 -14.26 -19.62 5.66
CA LEU A 262 -13.13 -18.71 5.73
C LEU A 262 -12.06 -19.13 4.73
N LEU A 263 -11.41 -18.12 4.13
CA LEU A 263 -10.35 -18.30 3.14
C LEU A 263 -9.01 -18.09 3.82
N ASP A 264 -8.13 -19.07 3.75
CA ASP A 264 -6.74 -18.89 4.13
C ASP A 264 -5.98 -17.98 3.13
N PRO A 265 -4.79 -17.47 3.48
CA PRO A 265 -4.03 -16.58 2.59
C PRO A 265 -3.62 -17.21 1.25
N ALA A 266 -3.40 -18.52 1.21
CA ALA A 266 -3.04 -19.23 -0.02
C ALA A 266 -4.25 -19.36 -0.95
N ASP A 267 -5.41 -19.71 -0.40
CA ASP A 267 -6.68 -19.72 -1.13
C ASP A 267 -7.02 -18.35 -1.71
N GLN A 268 -6.85 -17.28 -0.90
CA GLN A 268 -7.09 -15.92 -1.37
C GLN A 268 -6.26 -15.57 -2.61
N ARG A 269 -5.01 -16.04 -2.68
CA ARG A 269 -4.11 -15.77 -3.81
C ARG A 269 -4.42 -16.61 -5.05
N ARG A 270 -4.79 -17.86 -4.84
CA ARG A 270 -4.98 -18.82 -5.94
C ARG A 270 -6.32 -18.64 -6.67
N ALA A 271 -7.33 -18.13 -5.97
CA ALA A 271 -8.74 -18.19 -6.38
C ALA A 271 -9.23 -19.64 -6.61
N CYS A 272 -10.42 -19.81 -7.09
CA CYS A 272 -10.98 -21.12 -7.45
C CYS A 272 -11.59 -21.07 -8.86
N PRO A 273 -11.87 -22.22 -9.52
CA PRO A 273 -12.49 -22.26 -10.84
C PRO A 273 -13.86 -21.57 -10.90
N ARG A 274 -14.53 -21.41 -9.75
CA ARG A 274 -15.83 -20.73 -9.63
C ARG A 274 -15.72 -19.23 -9.34
N HIS A 275 -14.59 -18.62 -9.68
CA HIS A 275 -14.35 -17.19 -9.51
C HIS A 275 -15.23 -16.38 -10.46
N LEU A 276 -16.00 -15.45 -9.90
CA LEU A 276 -16.70 -14.41 -10.66
C LEU A 276 -16.17 -13.05 -10.20
N PHE A 277 -15.74 -12.22 -11.13
CA PHE A 277 -15.24 -10.88 -10.79
C PHE A 277 -16.32 -10.03 -10.12
N ILE A 278 -15.90 -9.17 -9.18
CA ILE A 278 -16.70 -8.00 -8.82
C ILE A 278 -16.95 -7.23 -10.11
N PRO A 279 -18.22 -6.97 -10.50
CA PRO A 279 -18.53 -6.40 -11.82
C PRO A 279 -17.78 -5.12 -12.16
N ASP A 280 -17.54 -4.27 -11.17
CA ASP A 280 -16.78 -3.01 -11.33
C ASP A 280 -15.30 -3.20 -11.70
N LEU A 281 -14.78 -4.41 -11.61
CA LEU A 281 -13.41 -4.76 -12.01
C LEU A 281 -13.30 -5.19 -13.47
N VAL A 282 -14.43 -5.30 -14.17
CA VAL A 282 -14.51 -5.67 -15.59
C VAL A 282 -14.75 -4.41 -16.42
N PRO A 283 -13.98 -4.15 -17.48
CA PRO A 283 -14.15 -2.96 -18.33
C PRO A 283 -15.33 -3.14 -19.32
N GLY A 284 -16.53 -3.38 -18.79
CA GLY A 284 -17.76 -3.62 -19.54
C GLY A 284 -18.99 -3.27 -18.72
N GLU A 285 -20.15 -3.31 -19.38
CA GLU A 285 -21.47 -3.17 -18.75
C GLU A 285 -22.10 -4.55 -18.57
N VAL A 286 -22.62 -4.84 -17.40
CA VAL A 286 -23.36 -6.08 -17.14
C VAL A 286 -24.62 -6.10 -18.01
N THR A 287 -24.80 -7.17 -18.79
CA THR A 287 -25.98 -7.39 -19.64
C THR A 287 -26.90 -8.48 -19.11
N ASP A 288 -26.34 -9.46 -18.40
CA ASP A 288 -27.09 -10.55 -17.76
C ASP A 288 -26.26 -11.12 -16.60
N ALA A 289 -26.92 -11.74 -15.61
CA ALA A 289 -26.27 -12.38 -14.49
C ALA A 289 -27.10 -13.53 -13.93
N GLY A 290 -26.41 -14.59 -13.51
CA GLY A 290 -26.99 -15.75 -12.81
C GLY A 290 -26.08 -16.19 -11.67
N ASP A 291 -26.43 -17.31 -11.04
CA ASP A 291 -25.67 -17.84 -9.90
C ASP A 291 -24.22 -18.22 -10.29
N ASP A 292 -24.00 -18.62 -11.52
CA ASP A 292 -22.75 -19.17 -12.03
C ASP A 292 -22.11 -18.34 -13.13
N PHE A 293 -22.68 -17.20 -13.52
CA PHE A 293 -22.14 -16.36 -14.57
C PHE A 293 -22.50 -14.88 -14.41
N VAL A 294 -21.67 -14.03 -15.01
CA VAL A 294 -22.00 -12.62 -15.28
C VAL A 294 -21.61 -12.34 -16.73
N ALA A 295 -22.57 -11.89 -17.53
CA ALA A 295 -22.37 -11.53 -18.93
C ALA A 295 -22.16 -10.02 -19.05
N TYR A 296 -21.28 -9.62 -19.94
CA TYR A 296 -20.88 -8.23 -20.15
C TYR A 296 -20.94 -7.87 -21.64
N ARG A 297 -21.24 -6.61 -21.89
CA ARG A 297 -20.87 -5.91 -23.13
C ARG A 297 -19.62 -5.11 -22.83
N MET A 298 -18.49 -5.53 -23.39
CA MET A 298 -17.20 -4.88 -23.21
C MET A 298 -17.21 -3.48 -23.85
N ARG A 299 -16.24 -2.63 -23.50
CA ARG A 299 -16.13 -1.26 -24.05
C ARG A 299 -15.99 -1.21 -25.58
N ASP A 300 -15.34 -2.22 -26.16
CA ASP A 300 -15.21 -2.37 -27.63
C ASP A 300 -16.50 -2.90 -28.30
N GLY A 301 -17.57 -3.14 -27.51
CA GLY A 301 -18.86 -3.65 -27.97
C GLY A 301 -18.94 -5.20 -28.05
N SER A 302 -17.85 -5.92 -27.83
CA SER A 302 -17.85 -7.37 -27.85
C SER A 302 -18.59 -7.96 -26.65
N PRO A 303 -19.28 -9.12 -26.78
CA PRO A 303 -19.81 -9.85 -25.64
C PRO A 303 -18.71 -10.66 -24.96
N TRP A 304 -18.74 -10.69 -23.65
CA TRP A 304 -17.89 -11.57 -22.84
C TRP A 304 -18.67 -12.08 -21.63
N THR A 305 -18.46 -13.35 -21.28
CA THR A 305 -19.09 -13.96 -20.12
C THR A 305 -18.02 -14.46 -19.16
N ASN A 306 -18.09 -13.99 -17.92
CA ASN A 306 -17.35 -14.57 -16.81
C ASN A 306 -18.22 -15.68 -16.24
N ASP A 307 -17.91 -16.91 -16.56
CA ASP A 307 -18.60 -18.11 -16.10
C ASP A 307 -17.78 -18.87 -15.06
N ALA A 308 -18.48 -19.38 -14.06
CA ALA A 308 -17.91 -20.29 -13.09
C ALA A 308 -17.72 -21.66 -13.74
N ARG A 309 -16.46 -22.07 -13.97
CA ARG A 309 -16.17 -23.39 -14.50
C ARG A 309 -16.55 -24.46 -13.47
N GLU A 310 -17.13 -25.57 -13.92
CA GLU A 310 -17.27 -26.75 -13.07
C GLU A 310 -15.89 -27.23 -12.64
N GLU A 311 -15.70 -27.52 -11.35
CA GLU A 311 -14.52 -28.27 -10.90
C GLU A 311 -14.59 -29.62 -11.64
N GLU A 312 -13.68 -29.88 -12.59
CA GLU A 312 -13.39 -31.26 -12.97
C GLU A 312 -13.05 -31.97 -11.66
N ALA A 313 -13.95 -32.90 -11.26
CA ALA A 313 -13.75 -33.72 -10.08
C ALA A 313 -12.33 -34.30 -10.22
N ALA A 314 -11.43 -33.86 -9.36
CA ALA A 314 -10.10 -34.44 -9.27
C ALA A 314 -10.36 -35.91 -8.91
N ALA A 315 -10.28 -36.77 -9.91
CA ALA A 315 -10.29 -38.20 -9.73
C ALA A 315 -9.09 -38.53 -8.83
N CYS A 316 -9.39 -39.02 -7.63
CA CYS A 316 -8.40 -39.61 -6.74
C CYS A 316 -7.56 -40.66 -7.42
#